data_be6fa378e04143a61b3579ff049fb96f
#
_entry.id   be6fa378e04143a61b3579ff049fb96f
#
_cell.length_a   1.000
_cell.length_b   1.000
_cell.length_c   1.000
_cell.angle_alpha   90.00
_cell.angle_beta   90.00
_cell.angle_gamma   90.00
#
_symmetry.space_group_name_H-M   'P 1'
#
loop_
_entity.id
_entity.type
_entity.pdbx_description
1 polymer ?
#
loop_
_entity_poly.entity_id
_entity_poly.type
_entity_poly.pdbx_seq_one_letter_code
_entity_poly.pdbx_strand_id
1 'polypeptide(L)'
;MCSAKSSPKGLTRRNFVAGAAVAVAGSAGLAKPTSAAAVKAEETPPTPVETMNTFGNDLLNMLVLRTYPIAIKMLKDESEIPQGAVRPKKDLGEHYSTCQAFGIVRRRGTALAMFIEDHWCFEPIIGYGLVEPPEDFLEGSGSAFFVQDKDAARERTRQIPLIPYGRYAGMVLAPLHKANFTPDLTVTYCNATQLRHMLFALMLKNGYRVTSTLDPIWSCVHSVVPSLLTGECQVTVPDPGEFERGAVGDDEMMFTVPAGKMNELMDGVYHYEKMGMGYRSFGREVKGDFQQPPFYEQYFKQWGLDTPKK
;
A
#
# COMPACT_ATOMS: atom_id res chain seq x y z
N MET A 1 13.18 -32.77 -56.54
CA MET A 1 13.65 -31.43 -56.95
C MET A 1 12.79 -30.41 -56.24
N CYS A 2 13.28 -29.92 -55.11
CA CYS A 2 12.72 -28.73 -54.48
C CYS A 2 13.86 -28.01 -53.78
N SER A 3 14.13 -26.81 -54.24
CA SER A 3 15.19 -25.92 -53.92
C SER A 3 15.09 -25.36 -52.47
N ALA A 4 16.15 -25.45 -51.70
CA ALA A 4 16.31 -24.84 -50.41
C ALA A 4 16.61 -23.34 -50.58
N LYS A 5 15.77 -22.46 -49.97
CA LYS A 5 16.04 -21.06 -49.78
C LYS A 5 16.65 -20.80 -48.42
N SER A 6 17.80 -20.16 -48.47
CA SER A 6 18.67 -19.77 -47.34
C SER A 6 17.99 -18.78 -46.37
N SER A 7 18.11 -19.06 -45.06
CA SER A 7 17.80 -18.13 -43.97
C SER A 7 18.87 -17.04 -43.83
N PRO A 8 18.50 -15.82 -43.44
CA PRO A 8 19.48 -14.77 -43.15
C PRO A 8 20.08 -14.97 -41.75
N LYS A 9 21.38 -14.76 -41.67
CA LYS A 9 22.27 -14.91 -40.51
C LYS A 9 21.87 -13.94 -39.37
N GLY A 10 21.87 -14.50 -38.16
CA GLY A 10 21.55 -13.81 -36.93
C GLY A 10 22.48 -12.67 -36.57
N LEU A 11 21.91 -11.64 -36.02
CA LEU A 11 22.59 -10.57 -35.30
C LEU A 11 22.98 -11.06 -33.91
N THR A 12 24.29 -11.24 -33.70
CA THR A 12 24.87 -11.58 -32.41
C THR A 12 24.94 -10.36 -31.49
N ARG A 13 24.54 -10.57 -30.22
CA ARG A 13 24.57 -9.63 -29.08
C ARG A 13 26.02 -9.30 -28.64
N ARG A 14 26.85 -8.75 -29.51
CA ARG A 14 28.19 -8.29 -29.13
C ARG A 14 28.55 -7.06 -29.96
N ASN A 15 28.04 -5.91 -29.63
CA ASN A 15 28.61 -4.61 -30.01
C ASN A 15 27.74 -3.46 -29.46
N PHE A 16 27.67 -3.36 -28.13
CA PHE A 16 27.13 -2.15 -27.48
C PHE A 16 27.87 -1.88 -26.17
N VAL A 17 29.21 -1.80 -26.24
CA VAL A 17 30.01 -1.17 -25.20
C VAL A 17 31.29 -0.66 -25.85
N ALA A 18 31.26 0.53 -26.37
CA ALA A 18 32.45 1.40 -26.50
C ALA A 18 31.99 2.80 -26.93
N GLY A 19 32.15 3.76 -26.07
CA GLY A 19 32.07 5.16 -26.48
C GLY A 19 31.45 6.09 -25.45
N ALA A 20 32.33 6.73 -24.72
CA ALA A 20 32.29 8.07 -24.15
C ALA A 20 32.37 8.12 -22.62
N ALA A 21 33.57 7.91 -22.09
CA ALA A 21 33.96 8.49 -20.81
C ALA A 21 34.27 9.98 -21.05
N VAL A 22 33.35 10.86 -20.70
CA VAL A 22 33.62 12.28 -20.51
C VAL A 22 33.88 12.49 -19.03
N ALA A 23 35.13 12.72 -18.65
CA ALA A 23 35.52 13.14 -17.32
C ALA A 23 35.05 14.58 -17.08
N VAL A 24 34.00 14.77 -16.28
CA VAL A 24 33.67 16.05 -15.67
C VAL A 24 34.24 16.03 -14.26
N ALA A 25 35.40 16.64 -14.09
CA ALA A 25 35.92 17.00 -12.77
C ALA A 25 35.09 18.18 -12.23
N GLY A 26 34.07 17.87 -11.45
CA GLY A 26 33.30 18.82 -10.69
C GLY A 26 33.47 18.52 -9.21
N SER A 27 34.09 19.44 -8.48
CA SER A 27 34.23 19.45 -7.03
C SER A 27 32.87 19.40 -6.35
N ALA A 28 32.39 18.20 -5.99
CA ALA A 28 31.22 18.04 -5.16
C ALA A 28 31.64 18.24 -3.69
N GLY A 29 31.40 19.44 -3.17
CA GLY A 29 31.36 19.67 -1.74
C GLY A 29 30.29 18.77 -1.12
N LEU A 30 30.70 17.85 -0.26
CA LEU A 30 29.83 17.05 0.59
C LEU A 30 29.05 18.01 1.51
N ALA A 31 27.82 18.35 1.11
CA ALA A 31 26.86 18.96 2.01
C ALA A 31 26.55 17.92 3.12
N LYS A 32 26.97 18.23 4.36
CA LYS A 32 26.54 17.49 5.55
C LYS A 32 25.00 17.46 5.56
N PRO A 33 24.37 16.31 5.86
CA PRO A 33 22.93 16.29 6.07
C PRO A 33 22.62 17.23 7.24
N THR A 34 21.99 18.35 6.96
CA THR A 34 21.35 19.19 7.97
C THR A 34 20.32 18.31 8.66
N SER A 35 20.53 18.08 9.96
CA SER A 35 19.53 17.51 10.85
C SER A 35 18.22 18.27 10.65
N ALA A 36 17.26 17.66 9.98
CA ALA A 36 15.90 18.16 9.94
C ALA A 36 15.41 18.15 11.39
N ALA A 37 15.28 19.33 11.96
CA ALA A 37 14.62 19.52 13.26
C ALA A 37 13.24 18.85 13.11
N ALA A 38 12.98 17.83 13.93
CA ALA A 38 11.68 17.22 14.03
C ALA A 38 10.69 18.32 14.41
N VAL A 39 9.94 18.79 13.43
CA VAL A 39 8.76 19.61 13.67
C VAL A 39 7.85 18.69 14.49
N LYS A 40 7.62 19.01 15.75
CA LYS A 40 6.59 18.37 16.55
C LYS A 40 5.28 18.58 15.79
N ALA A 41 4.79 17.54 15.15
CA ALA A 41 3.44 17.54 14.59
C ALA A 41 2.52 17.86 15.79
N GLU A 42 1.75 18.92 15.68
CA GLU A 42 0.64 19.18 16.59
C GLU A 42 -0.23 17.93 16.56
N GLU A 43 -0.38 17.26 17.70
CA GLU A 43 -1.19 16.04 17.79
C GLU A 43 -2.65 16.44 17.54
N THR A 44 -3.09 16.29 16.31
CA THR A 44 -4.51 16.42 15.96
C THR A 44 -5.26 15.35 16.75
N PRO A 45 -6.36 15.71 17.46
CA PRO A 45 -7.13 14.73 18.21
C PRO A 45 -7.60 13.60 17.29
N PRO A 46 -7.64 12.35 17.78
CA PRO A 46 -8.02 11.21 16.95
C PRO A 46 -9.45 11.39 16.41
N THR A 47 -9.64 11.02 15.15
CA THR A 47 -10.95 11.05 14.50
C THR A 47 -11.92 10.12 15.26
N PRO A 48 -13.12 10.60 15.63
CA PRO A 48 -14.12 9.78 16.33
C PRO A 48 -14.47 8.50 15.58
N VAL A 49 -14.80 7.43 16.32
CA VAL A 49 -15.15 6.11 15.76
C VAL A 49 -16.35 6.22 14.81
N GLU A 50 -17.37 6.96 15.16
CA GLU A 50 -18.57 7.17 14.33
C GLU A 50 -18.24 7.86 13.00
N THR A 51 -17.31 8.79 13.01
CA THR A 51 -16.80 9.44 11.80
C THR A 51 -16.02 8.45 10.93
N MET A 52 -15.16 7.64 11.54
CA MET A 52 -14.44 6.57 10.82
C MET A 52 -15.39 5.54 10.20
N ASN A 53 -16.47 5.19 10.90
CA ASN A 53 -17.50 4.29 10.39
C ASN A 53 -18.23 4.91 9.19
N THR A 54 -18.53 6.20 9.24
CA THR A 54 -19.09 6.94 8.11
C THR A 54 -18.14 6.92 6.92
N PHE A 55 -16.86 7.18 7.12
CA PHE A 55 -15.83 7.11 6.08
C PHE A 55 -15.75 5.70 5.44
N GLY A 56 -15.87 4.65 6.26
CA GLY A 56 -15.91 3.28 5.77
C GLY A 56 -17.07 2.99 4.82
N ASN A 57 -18.28 3.49 5.15
CA ASN A 57 -19.45 3.40 4.29
C ASN A 57 -19.30 4.24 3.02
N ASP A 58 -18.80 5.46 3.14
CA ASP A 58 -18.67 6.37 2.01
C ASP A 58 -17.61 5.89 1.02
N LEU A 59 -16.45 5.44 1.49
CA LEU A 59 -15.44 4.80 0.62
C LEU A 59 -16.03 3.61 -0.14
N LEU A 60 -16.75 2.72 0.55
CA LEU A 60 -17.38 1.55 -0.07
C LEU A 60 -18.32 1.95 -1.19
N ASN A 61 -19.17 2.94 -0.94
CA ASN A 61 -20.23 3.34 -1.86
C ASN A 61 -19.74 4.26 -2.99
N MET A 62 -18.95 5.29 -2.66
CA MET A 62 -18.49 6.30 -3.62
C MET A 62 -17.45 5.74 -4.58
N LEU A 63 -16.54 4.89 -4.09
CA LEU A 63 -15.54 4.22 -4.93
C LEU A 63 -16.02 2.88 -5.52
N VAL A 64 -17.22 2.42 -5.14
CA VAL A 64 -17.75 1.12 -5.58
C VAL A 64 -16.77 -0.02 -5.26
N LEU A 65 -16.28 -0.04 -4.03
CA LEU A 65 -15.35 -1.06 -3.60
C LEU A 65 -16.03 -2.44 -3.60
N ARG A 66 -15.28 -3.48 -3.93
CA ARG A 66 -15.78 -4.87 -3.95
C ARG A 66 -15.90 -5.46 -2.55
N THR A 67 -15.13 -4.92 -1.61
CA THR A 67 -15.03 -5.43 -0.24
C THR A 67 -14.86 -4.27 0.74
N TYR A 68 -15.09 -4.54 2.02
CA TYR A 68 -14.99 -3.52 3.07
C TYR A 68 -13.56 -3.04 3.25
N PRO A 69 -13.29 -1.73 3.42
CA PRO A 69 -12.05 -1.24 4.00
C PRO A 69 -11.85 -1.84 5.40
N ILE A 70 -10.60 -2.19 5.73
CA ILE A 70 -10.23 -2.83 6.99
C ILE A 70 -9.69 -1.78 7.94
N ALA A 71 -10.31 -1.60 9.11
CA ALA A 71 -9.74 -0.89 10.24
C ALA A 71 -8.75 -1.78 10.97
N ILE A 72 -7.54 -1.29 11.26
CA ILE A 72 -6.51 -2.01 12.00
C ILE A 72 -6.06 -1.17 13.18
N LYS A 73 -5.98 -1.80 14.36
CA LYS A 73 -5.37 -1.24 15.56
C LYS A 73 -4.39 -2.26 16.13
N MET A 74 -3.19 -1.79 16.47
CA MET A 74 -2.21 -2.59 17.19
C MET A 74 -2.52 -2.59 18.68
N LEU A 75 -2.42 -3.77 19.32
CA LEU A 75 -2.78 -3.97 20.72
C LEU A 75 -1.53 -4.21 21.58
N LYS A 76 -1.51 -3.65 22.76
CA LYS A 76 -0.42 -3.88 23.72
C LYS A 76 -0.64 -5.14 24.55
N ASP A 77 -1.88 -5.49 24.80
CA ASP A 77 -2.28 -6.69 25.52
C ASP A 77 -3.72 -7.11 25.21
N GLU A 78 -4.17 -8.25 25.75
CA GLU A 78 -5.52 -8.79 25.52
C GLU A 78 -6.65 -7.93 26.11
N SER A 79 -6.37 -7.07 27.09
CA SER A 79 -7.41 -6.21 27.70
C SER A 79 -7.91 -5.12 26.74
N GLU A 80 -7.11 -4.84 25.69
CA GLU A 80 -7.49 -3.87 24.65
C GLU A 80 -8.36 -4.47 23.54
N ILE A 81 -8.69 -5.78 23.61
CA ILE A 81 -9.53 -6.42 22.59
C ILE A 81 -10.95 -5.86 22.66
N PRO A 82 -11.46 -5.27 21.58
CA PRO A 82 -12.82 -4.76 21.54
C PRO A 82 -13.85 -5.87 21.65
N GLN A 83 -14.98 -5.57 22.27
CA GLN A 83 -16.08 -6.51 22.36
C GLN A 83 -16.53 -7.01 20.98
N GLY A 84 -16.72 -8.32 20.84
CA GLY A 84 -17.17 -8.96 19.60
C GLY A 84 -16.09 -9.30 18.60
N ALA A 85 -14.83 -8.95 18.87
CA ALA A 85 -13.71 -9.46 18.07
C ALA A 85 -13.42 -10.92 18.41
N VAL A 86 -13.30 -11.77 17.40
CA VAL A 86 -13.07 -13.22 17.54
C VAL A 86 -11.56 -13.49 17.57
N ARG A 87 -11.12 -14.32 18.50
CA ARG A 87 -9.76 -14.87 18.58
C ARG A 87 -9.72 -16.22 17.85
N PRO A 88 -9.08 -16.35 16.69
CA PRO A 88 -9.11 -17.60 15.92
C PRO A 88 -8.73 -18.83 16.73
N LYS A 89 -7.63 -18.80 17.47
CA LYS A 89 -7.19 -19.95 18.27
C LYS A 89 -8.08 -20.20 19.47
N LYS A 90 -8.40 -19.15 20.22
CA LYS A 90 -9.09 -19.26 21.50
C LYS A 90 -10.56 -19.60 21.32
N ASP A 91 -11.23 -18.99 20.35
CA ASP A 91 -12.69 -19.09 20.18
C ASP A 91 -13.09 -20.18 19.16
N LEU A 92 -12.24 -20.44 18.16
CA LEU A 92 -12.55 -21.36 17.05
C LEU A 92 -11.64 -22.61 17.03
N GLY A 93 -10.53 -22.61 17.76
CA GLY A 93 -9.50 -23.65 17.67
C GLY A 93 -8.66 -23.60 16.38
N GLU A 94 -8.76 -22.52 15.63
CA GLU A 94 -8.13 -22.33 14.32
C GLU A 94 -6.93 -21.39 14.39
N HIS A 95 -6.06 -21.46 13.37
CA HIS A 95 -4.96 -20.51 13.17
C HIS A 95 -5.12 -19.87 11.79
N TYR A 96 -4.86 -18.57 11.69
CA TYR A 96 -4.91 -17.84 10.42
C TYR A 96 -3.58 -17.19 10.08
N SER A 97 -3.30 -17.03 8.79
CA SER A 97 -2.35 -16.01 8.33
C SER A 97 -3.02 -14.65 8.33
N THR A 98 -2.26 -13.57 8.29
CA THR A 98 -2.85 -12.22 8.22
C THR A 98 -3.61 -12.00 6.91
N CYS A 99 -3.15 -12.56 5.77
CA CYS A 99 -3.90 -12.50 4.52
C CYS A 99 -5.27 -13.19 4.61
N GLN A 100 -5.38 -14.32 5.33
CA GLN A 100 -6.69 -14.93 5.63
C GLN A 100 -7.54 -14.02 6.52
N ALA A 101 -6.96 -13.44 7.56
CA ALA A 101 -7.65 -12.50 8.43
C ALA A 101 -8.18 -11.28 7.64
N PHE A 102 -7.36 -10.69 6.76
CA PHE A 102 -7.79 -9.63 5.86
C PHE A 102 -8.95 -10.08 4.98
N GLY A 103 -8.87 -11.27 4.36
CA GLY A 103 -9.93 -11.85 3.55
C GLY A 103 -11.24 -12.05 4.31
N ILE A 104 -11.18 -12.56 5.54
CA ILE A 104 -12.35 -12.76 6.43
C ILE A 104 -12.99 -11.43 6.77
N VAL A 105 -12.20 -10.46 7.24
CA VAL A 105 -12.70 -9.14 7.65
C VAL A 105 -13.34 -8.41 6.48
N ARG A 106 -12.65 -8.30 5.34
CA ARG A 106 -13.12 -7.50 4.21
C ARG A 106 -14.28 -8.13 3.45
N ARG A 107 -14.43 -9.47 3.47
CA ARG A 107 -15.46 -10.18 2.71
C ARG A 107 -16.62 -10.68 3.56
N ARG A 108 -16.35 -11.14 4.79
CA ARG A 108 -17.37 -11.69 5.68
C ARG A 108 -17.87 -10.69 6.71
N GLY A 109 -17.12 -9.62 6.95
CA GLY A 109 -17.49 -8.58 7.91
C GLY A 109 -17.26 -8.97 9.36
N THR A 110 -16.44 -10.00 9.64
CA THR A 110 -16.13 -10.48 10.98
C THR A 110 -14.93 -9.72 11.54
N ALA A 111 -15.05 -9.19 12.76
CA ALA A 111 -13.91 -8.60 13.46
C ALA A 111 -13.05 -9.73 14.08
N LEU A 112 -11.72 -9.60 13.93
CA LEU A 112 -10.74 -10.56 14.44
C LEU A 112 -9.73 -9.86 15.33
N ALA A 113 -9.31 -10.51 16.41
CA ALA A 113 -8.13 -10.12 17.17
C ALA A 113 -7.06 -11.22 17.03
N MET A 114 -5.86 -10.83 16.59
CA MET A 114 -4.78 -11.74 16.24
C MET A 114 -3.58 -11.50 17.16
N PHE A 115 -3.24 -12.47 17.97
CA PHE A 115 -2.04 -12.53 18.81
C PHE A 115 -1.12 -13.64 18.27
N ILE A 116 0.06 -13.81 18.87
CA ILE A 116 1.05 -14.75 18.35
C ILE A 116 0.46 -16.17 18.15
N GLU A 117 -0.34 -16.65 19.09
CA GLU A 117 -0.94 -17.98 19.03
C GLU A 117 -2.06 -18.13 17.99
N ASP A 118 -2.60 -17.04 17.48
CA ASP A 118 -3.62 -17.06 16.43
C ASP A 118 -3.02 -17.19 15.02
N HIS A 119 -1.71 -16.92 14.88
CA HIS A 119 -1.00 -17.02 13.62
C HIS A 119 -0.41 -18.40 13.38
N TRP A 120 -0.45 -18.89 12.14
CA TRP A 120 0.37 -20.00 11.67
C TRP A 120 1.49 -19.56 10.73
N CYS A 121 1.49 -18.30 10.26
CA CYS A 121 2.46 -17.72 9.34
C CYS A 121 3.51 -16.94 10.13
N PHE A 122 4.81 -17.17 9.85
CA PHE A 122 5.90 -16.50 10.56
C PHE A 122 6.10 -15.04 10.14
N GLU A 123 5.76 -14.69 8.92
CA GLU A 123 5.97 -13.35 8.35
C GLU A 123 5.32 -12.24 9.20
N PRO A 124 4.01 -12.31 9.53
CA PRO A 124 3.41 -11.27 10.36
C PRO A 124 3.91 -11.30 11.80
N ILE A 125 4.22 -12.46 12.41
CA ILE A 125 4.69 -12.49 13.81
C ILE A 125 6.07 -11.84 13.95
N ILE A 126 6.93 -11.96 12.96
CA ILE A 126 8.22 -11.25 12.89
C ILE A 126 7.99 -9.79 12.50
N GLY A 127 7.25 -9.53 11.42
CA GLY A 127 7.03 -8.19 10.88
C GLY A 127 6.38 -7.23 11.85
N TYR A 128 5.40 -7.71 12.63
CA TYR A 128 4.71 -6.91 13.65
C TYR A 128 5.43 -6.87 15.01
N GLY A 129 6.62 -7.48 15.11
CA GLY A 129 7.42 -7.48 16.34
C GLY A 129 6.79 -8.29 17.48
N LEU A 130 5.97 -9.32 17.16
CA LEU A 130 5.38 -10.23 18.16
C LEU A 130 6.41 -11.25 18.66
N VAL A 131 7.44 -11.52 17.88
CA VAL A 131 8.62 -12.31 18.25
C VAL A 131 9.88 -11.55 17.88
N GLU A 132 10.98 -11.84 18.57
CA GLU A 132 12.28 -11.36 18.19
C GLU A 132 12.72 -12.07 16.90
N PRO A 133 13.19 -11.35 15.86
CA PRO A 133 13.65 -11.98 14.63
C PRO A 133 14.78 -12.96 14.92
N PRO A 134 14.68 -14.25 14.52
CA PRO A 134 15.76 -15.23 14.68
C PRO A 134 17.01 -14.77 13.94
N GLU A 135 18.21 -15.13 14.46
CA GLU A 135 19.50 -14.80 13.82
C GLU A 135 19.56 -15.32 12.38
N ASP A 136 19.13 -16.56 12.15
CA ASP A 136 19.06 -17.17 10.82
C ASP A 136 18.17 -16.38 9.85
N PHE A 137 17.07 -15.84 10.33
CA PHE A 137 16.22 -14.94 9.55
C PHE A 137 17.00 -13.69 9.10
N LEU A 138 17.73 -13.04 10.02
CA LEU A 138 18.53 -11.85 9.73
C LEU A 138 19.69 -12.14 8.76
N GLU A 139 20.19 -13.37 8.75
CA GLU A 139 21.19 -13.86 7.80
C GLU A 139 20.62 -14.25 6.43
N GLY A 140 19.32 -14.02 6.20
CA GLY A 140 18.69 -14.09 4.88
C GLY A 140 17.76 -15.28 4.65
N SER A 141 17.55 -16.18 5.65
CA SER A 141 16.64 -17.33 5.46
C SER A 141 15.20 -16.90 5.14
N GLY A 142 14.75 -15.75 5.65
CA GLY A 142 13.45 -15.17 5.33
C GLY A 142 13.23 -14.79 3.85
N SER A 143 14.30 -14.69 3.07
CA SER A 143 14.26 -14.39 1.62
C SER A 143 14.81 -15.51 0.75
N ALA A 144 15.48 -16.49 1.32
CA ALA A 144 16.23 -17.52 0.58
C ALA A 144 15.36 -18.39 -0.35
N PHE A 145 14.08 -18.53 -0.06
CA PHE A 145 13.16 -19.25 -0.95
C PHE A 145 12.95 -18.53 -2.29
N PHE A 146 13.01 -17.20 -2.28
CA PHE A 146 12.73 -16.36 -3.45
C PHE A 146 13.99 -15.80 -4.11
N VAL A 147 15.11 -15.77 -3.40
CA VAL A 147 16.37 -15.16 -3.85
C VAL A 147 17.48 -16.20 -3.77
N GLN A 148 18.05 -16.56 -4.93
CA GLN A 148 19.04 -17.63 -5.02
C GLN A 148 20.42 -17.24 -4.47
N ASP A 149 20.83 -15.99 -4.67
CA ASP A 149 22.09 -15.46 -4.14
C ASP A 149 21.95 -15.16 -2.65
N LYS A 150 22.85 -15.70 -1.83
CA LYS A 150 22.79 -15.58 -0.36
C LYS A 150 22.99 -14.15 0.13
N ASP A 151 23.89 -13.40 -0.48
CA ASP A 151 24.17 -12.03 -0.07
C ASP A 151 23.00 -11.11 -0.47
N ALA A 152 22.42 -11.33 -1.65
CA ALA A 152 21.20 -10.65 -2.07
C ALA A 152 20.00 -11.02 -1.17
N ALA A 153 19.86 -12.27 -0.75
CA ALA A 153 18.81 -12.70 0.18
C ALA A 153 18.95 -12.01 1.55
N ARG A 154 20.17 -11.93 2.08
CA ARG A 154 20.47 -11.20 3.33
C ARG A 154 20.15 -9.71 3.19
N GLU A 155 20.61 -9.07 2.12
CA GLU A 155 20.36 -7.65 1.88
C GLU A 155 18.86 -7.36 1.75
N ARG A 156 18.12 -8.19 1.01
CA ARG A 156 16.68 -8.07 0.91
C ARG A 156 15.98 -8.23 2.27
N THR A 157 16.40 -9.20 3.08
CA THR A 157 15.82 -9.41 4.42
C THR A 157 16.01 -8.18 5.32
N ARG A 158 17.15 -7.49 5.23
CA ARG A 158 17.41 -6.25 5.97
C ARG A 158 16.51 -5.08 5.56
N GLN A 159 15.95 -5.14 4.36
CA GLN A 159 15.03 -4.12 3.85
C GLN A 159 13.56 -4.40 4.20
N ILE A 160 13.23 -5.56 4.77
CA ILE A 160 11.89 -5.85 5.26
C ILE A 160 11.57 -4.91 6.44
N PRO A 161 10.47 -4.14 6.38
CA PRO A 161 10.12 -3.25 7.48
C PRO A 161 9.63 -4.07 8.68
N LEU A 162 10.25 -3.86 9.84
CA LEU A 162 9.91 -4.57 11.06
C LEU A 162 9.53 -3.59 12.17
N ILE A 163 8.48 -3.91 12.91
CA ILE A 163 8.16 -3.23 14.17
C ILE A 163 9.15 -3.75 15.24
N PRO A 164 9.73 -2.88 16.09
CA PRO A 164 10.57 -3.32 17.19
C PRO A 164 9.86 -4.36 18.06
N TYR A 165 10.57 -5.45 18.38
CA TYR A 165 10.06 -6.54 19.21
C TYR A 165 9.50 -6.04 20.55
N GLY A 166 8.35 -6.56 20.94
CA GLY A 166 7.70 -6.24 22.21
C GLY A 166 6.97 -4.88 22.25
N ARG A 167 6.92 -4.14 21.13
CA ARG A 167 6.14 -2.89 21.04
C ARG A 167 4.63 -3.14 21.11
N TYR A 168 4.18 -4.26 20.55
CA TYR A 168 2.80 -4.72 20.54
C TYR A 168 2.73 -6.21 20.83
N ALA A 169 1.59 -6.67 21.33
CA ALA A 169 1.32 -8.08 21.58
C ALA A 169 0.42 -8.71 20.51
N GLY A 170 -0.33 -7.88 19.77
CA GLY A 170 -1.24 -8.34 18.74
C GLY A 170 -1.88 -7.18 17.97
N MET A 171 -2.92 -7.51 17.22
CA MET A 171 -3.71 -6.54 16.48
C MET A 171 -5.19 -6.91 16.49
N VAL A 172 -6.05 -5.91 16.29
CA VAL A 172 -7.45 -6.11 15.98
C VAL A 172 -7.78 -5.56 14.59
N LEU A 173 -8.61 -6.30 13.87
CA LEU A 173 -9.06 -5.98 12.52
C LEU A 173 -10.59 -6.02 12.49
N ALA A 174 -11.21 -5.02 11.86
CA ALA A 174 -12.65 -4.99 11.65
C ALA A 174 -12.99 -4.29 10.33
N PRO A 175 -14.17 -4.53 9.73
CA PRO A 175 -14.66 -3.64 8.67
C PRO A 175 -14.75 -2.22 9.20
N LEU A 176 -14.17 -1.26 8.48
CA LEU A 176 -14.07 0.13 8.95
C LEU A 176 -15.43 0.71 9.35
N HIS A 177 -16.49 0.42 8.61
CA HIS A 177 -17.84 0.92 8.86
C HIS A 177 -18.53 0.29 10.10
N LYS A 178 -17.90 -0.69 10.74
CA LYS A 178 -18.41 -1.39 11.94
C LYS A 178 -17.40 -1.47 13.08
N ALA A 179 -16.22 -0.89 12.89
CA ALA A 179 -15.20 -0.88 13.93
C ALA A 179 -15.74 -0.14 15.18
N ASN A 180 -15.58 -0.75 16.34
CA ASN A 180 -15.92 -0.16 17.64
C ASN A 180 -14.66 0.27 18.41
N PHE A 181 -13.61 0.60 17.67
CA PHE A 181 -12.33 1.11 18.15
C PHE A 181 -11.78 2.15 17.17
N THR A 182 -10.97 3.08 17.67
CA THR A 182 -10.23 4.02 16.81
C THR A 182 -9.08 3.27 16.15
N PRO A 183 -9.04 3.16 14.81
CA PRO A 183 -7.94 2.46 14.13
C PRO A 183 -6.66 3.28 14.16
N ASP A 184 -5.51 2.62 14.07
CA ASP A 184 -4.21 3.24 13.78
C ASP A 184 -4.07 3.52 12.27
N LEU A 185 -4.62 2.63 11.45
CA LEU A 185 -4.64 2.73 10.00
C LEU A 185 -5.81 1.97 9.37
N THR A 186 -6.05 2.23 8.08
CA THR A 186 -7.00 1.47 7.26
C THR A 186 -6.32 0.86 6.06
N VAL A 187 -6.71 -0.36 5.70
CA VAL A 187 -6.28 -1.03 4.45
C VAL A 187 -7.47 -1.20 3.53
N THR A 188 -7.37 -0.70 2.31
CA THR A 188 -8.40 -0.81 1.28
C THR A 188 -7.88 -1.61 0.10
N TYR A 189 -8.58 -2.68 -0.26
CA TYR A 189 -8.33 -3.41 -1.51
C TYR A 189 -9.05 -2.71 -2.65
N CYS A 190 -8.31 -2.32 -3.66
CA CYS A 190 -8.81 -1.46 -4.73
C CYS A 190 -8.14 -1.76 -6.07
N ASN A 191 -8.84 -1.51 -7.16
CA ASN A 191 -8.23 -1.52 -8.48
C ASN A 191 -7.49 -0.20 -8.78
N ALA A 192 -6.73 -0.16 -9.88
CA ALA A 192 -5.93 1.00 -10.26
C ALA A 192 -6.75 2.29 -10.40
N THR A 193 -8.02 2.21 -10.84
CA THR A 193 -8.89 3.38 -10.99
C THR A 193 -9.36 3.92 -9.63
N GLN A 194 -9.72 3.03 -8.70
CA GLN A 194 -10.07 3.39 -7.34
C GLN A 194 -8.88 3.97 -6.59
N LEU A 195 -7.69 3.34 -6.72
CA LEU A 195 -6.45 3.85 -6.16
C LEU A 195 -6.14 5.27 -6.67
N ARG A 196 -6.17 5.48 -8.01
CA ARG A 196 -5.96 6.80 -8.60
C ARG A 196 -6.88 7.85 -7.99
N HIS A 197 -8.16 7.52 -7.74
CA HIS A 197 -9.12 8.46 -7.16
C HIS A 197 -8.74 8.84 -5.72
N MET A 198 -8.33 7.86 -4.90
CA MET A 198 -7.84 8.13 -3.55
C MET A 198 -6.53 8.95 -3.55
N LEU A 199 -5.63 8.72 -4.51
CA LEU A 199 -4.42 9.53 -4.68
C LEU A 199 -4.74 10.97 -5.07
N PHE A 200 -5.72 11.22 -5.97
CA PHE A 200 -6.21 12.57 -6.26
C PHE A 200 -6.78 13.25 -5.01
N ALA A 201 -7.57 12.52 -4.23
CA ALA A 201 -8.16 13.04 -3.01
C ALA A 201 -7.08 13.52 -2.01
N LEU A 202 -6.06 12.72 -1.76
CA LEU A 202 -4.95 13.09 -0.88
C LEU A 202 -4.09 14.24 -1.42
N MET A 203 -3.98 14.37 -2.73
CA MET A 203 -3.20 15.43 -3.35
C MET A 203 -3.88 16.82 -3.23
N LEU A 204 -5.21 16.86 -3.02
CA LEU A 204 -6.02 18.07 -3.12
C LEU A 204 -5.51 19.23 -2.27
N LYS A 205 -5.16 18.97 -1.01
CA LYS A 205 -4.87 20.02 -0.02
C LYS A 205 -3.47 20.61 -0.16
N ASN A 206 -2.46 19.76 -0.33
CA ASN A 206 -1.05 20.15 -0.22
C ASN A 206 -0.15 19.55 -1.30
N GLY A 207 -0.72 18.91 -2.33
CA GLY A 207 0.04 18.25 -3.37
C GLY A 207 0.71 16.95 -2.90
N TYR A 208 0.20 16.31 -1.82
CA TYR A 208 0.75 15.09 -1.26
C TYR A 208 0.92 13.99 -2.32
N ARG A 209 2.07 13.33 -2.29
CA ARG A 209 2.41 12.24 -3.20
C ARG A 209 2.78 11.01 -2.40
N VAL A 210 2.15 9.89 -2.70
CA VAL A 210 2.48 8.61 -2.10
C VAL A 210 3.73 8.05 -2.75
N THR A 211 4.69 7.63 -1.91
CA THR A 211 5.89 6.89 -2.33
C THR A 211 5.87 5.55 -1.62
N SER A 212 6.02 4.47 -2.37
CA SER A 212 5.99 3.11 -1.84
C SER A 212 7.09 2.27 -2.46
N THR A 213 7.71 1.43 -1.66
CA THR A 213 8.54 0.34 -2.15
C THR A 213 7.63 -0.86 -2.39
N LEU A 214 7.57 -1.33 -3.63
CA LEU A 214 6.77 -2.50 -3.98
C LEU A 214 7.60 -3.77 -3.78
N ASP A 215 7.08 -4.68 -2.99
CA ASP A 215 7.65 -5.99 -2.73
C ASP A 215 6.59 -7.06 -3.05
N PRO A 216 6.92 -8.10 -3.85
CA PRO A 216 5.94 -9.11 -4.28
C PRO A 216 5.67 -10.20 -3.22
N ILE A 217 6.29 -10.13 -2.07
CA ILE A 217 6.09 -11.04 -0.93
C ILE A 217 5.96 -10.24 0.36
N TRP A 218 5.42 -10.86 1.41
CA TRP A 218 5.15 -10.21 2.70
C TRP A 218 4.19 -9.02 2.62
N SER A 219 3.20 -9.08 1.73
CA SER A 219 2.25 -7.98 1.50
C SER A 219 1.54 -7.52 2.78
N CYS A 220 1.20 -8.45 3.69
CA CYS A 220 0.60 -8.11 4.98
C CYS A 220 1.52 -7.25 5.85
N VAL A 221 2.84 -7.45 5.79
CA VAL A 221 3.84 -6.63 6.51
C VAL A 221 4.05 -5.30 5.79
N HIS A 222 4.27 -5.33 4.47
CA HIS A 222 4.51 -4.13 3.67
C HIS A 222 3.30 -3.19 3.60
N SER A 223 2.09 -3.70 3.77
CA SER A 223 0.90 -2.85 3.83
C SER A 223 0.71 -2.15 5.19
N VAL A 224 1.17 -2.74 6.27
CA VAL A 224 0.89 -2.26 7.64
C VAL A 224 2.08 -1.52 8.24
N VAL A 225 3.25 -2.16 8.25
CA VAL A 225 4.40 -1.70 9.04
C VAL A 225 4.95 -0.35 8.60
N PRO A 226 5.19 -0.07 7.30
CA PRO A 226 5.69 1.24 6.88
C PRO A 226 4.77 2.38 7.32
N SER A 227 3.45 2.22 7.15
CA SER A 227 2.48 3.23 7.55
C SER A 227 2.45 3.47 9.07
N LEU A 228 2.58 2.42 9.88
CA LEU A 228 2.68 2.55 11.33
C LEU A 228 3.96 3.25 11.79
N LEU A 229 5.07 3.03 11.09
CA LEU A 229 6.37 3.61 11.47
C LEU A 229 6.52 5.06 11.01
N THR A 230 5.94 5.42 9.87
CA THR A 230 6.18 6.72 9.22
C THR A 230 4.98 7.68 9.28
N GLY A 231 3.77 7.18 9.51
CA GLY A 231 2.55 7.96 9.36
C GLY A 231 2.21 8.31 7.90
N GLU A 232 2.84 7.64 6.92
CA GLU A 232 2.63 7.88 5.50
C GLU A 232 1.76 6.80 4.86
N CYS A 233 1.02 7.17 3.80
CA CYS A 233 0.23 6.20 3.03
C CYS A 233 1.13 5.23 2.28
N GLN A 234 0.65 3.99 2.08
CA GLN A 234 1.40 2.93 1.42
C GLN A 234 0.55 2.25 0.34
N VAL A 235 1.13 2.04 -0.83
CA VAL A 235 0.59 1.15 -1.87
C VAL A 235 1.36 -0.16 -1.82
N THR A 236 0.65 -1.29 -1.79
CA THR A 236 1.25 -2.61 -1.72
C THR A 236 0.67 -3.52 -2.78
N VAL A 237 1.52 -4.32 -3.41
CA VAL A 237 1.11 -5.40 -4.32
C VAL A 237 0.77 -6.62 -3.47
N PRO A 238 -0.42 -7.25 -3.67
CA PRO A 238 -0.74 -8.50 -3.00
C PRO A 238 0.27 -9.60 -3.33
N ASP A 239 0.67 -10.37 -2.33
CA ASP A 239 1.58 -11.50 -2.48
C ASP A 239 0.84 -12.82 -2.86
N PRO A 240 1.55 -13.92 -3.16
CA PRO A 240 0.91 -15.20 -3.44
C PRO A 240 -0.04 -15.68 -2.34
N GLY A 241 0.22 -15.35 -1.08
CA GLY A 241 -0.65 -15.71 0.05
C GLY A 241 -2.00 -15.00 0.02
N GLU A 242 -2.04 -13.76 -0.47
CA GLU A 242 -3.29 -13.01 -0.67
C GLU A 242 -4.16 -13.67 -1.77
N PHE A 243 -3.56 -14.14 -2.87
CA PHE A 243 -4.28 -14.85 -3.92
C PHE A 243 -4.78 -16.21 -3.46
N GLU A 244 -3.92 -16.99 -2.82
CA GLU A 244 -4.21 -18.37 -2.41
C GLU A 244 -5.20 -18.42 -1.24
N ARG A 245 -5.10 -17.51 -0.28
CA ARG A 245 -5.76 -17.58 1.03
C ARG A 245 -6.61 -16.35 1.38
N GLY A 246 -6.27 -15.17 0.87
CA GLY A 246 -6.99 -13.91 1.13
C GLY A 246 -8.08 -13.60 0.12
N ALA A 247 -8.22 -14.42 -0.94
CA ALA A 247 -9.18 -14.25 -2.03
C ALA A 247 -9.11 -12.85 -2.68
N VAL A 248 -7.89 -12.37 -2.94
CA VAL A 248 -7.67 -11.12 -3.67
C VAL A 248 -7.99 -11.32 -5.16
N GLY A 249 -8.48 -10.28 -5.83
CA GLY A 249 -8.71 -10.28 -7.29
C GLY A 249 -7.43 -9.89 -8.04
N ASP A 250 -7.28 -10.40 -9.27
CA ASP A 250 -6.10 -10.16 -10.13
C ASP A 250 -5.82 -8.67 -10.38
N ASP A 251 -6.83 -7.83 -10.29
CA ASP A 251 -6.78 -6.38 -10.50
C ASP A 251 -6.74 -5.56 -9.20
N GLU A 252 -6.69 -6.21 -8.04
CA GLU A 252 -6.67 -5.54 -6.74
C GLU A 252 -5.24 -5.25 -6.27
N MET A 253 -5.08 -4.07 -5.68
CA MET A 253 -3.93 -3.62 -4.91
C MET A 253 -4.38 -3.26 -3.50
N MET A 254 -3.45 -3.19 -2.57
CA MET A 254 -3.72 -2.75 -1.20
C MET A 254 -3.29 -1.30 -1.05
N PHE A 255 -4.18 -0.46 -0.54
CA PHE A 255 -3.87 0.93 -0.22
C PHE A 255 -4.09 1.18 1.27
N THR A 256 -3.02 1.57 1.94
CA THR A 256 -3.02 1.83 3.38
C THR A 256 -3.00 3.32 3.66
N VAL A 257 -3.90 3.76 4.53
CA VAL A 257 -4.02 5.14 4.96
C VAL A 257 -3.94 5.18 6.49
N PRO A 258 -2.95 5.87 7.09
CA PRO A 258 -2.91 6.11 8.53
C PRO A 258 -4.13 6.90 9.00
N ALA A 259 -4.59 6.65 10.23
CA ALA A 259 -5.77 7.33 10.79
C ALA A 259 -5.68 8.85 10.72
N GLY A 260 -4.49 9.41 10.95
CA GLY A 260 -4.25 10.86 10.87
C GLY A 260 -4.43 11.47 9.47
N LYS A 261 -4.45 10.66 8.39
CA LYS A 261 -4.67 11.12 7.01
C LYS A 261 -6.09 10.81 6.48
N MET A 262 -6.94 10.14 7.26
CA MET A 262 -8.28 9.75 6.82
C MET A 262 -9.18 10.95 6.56
N ASN A 263 -9.14 11.99 7.39
CA ASN A 263 -9.90 13.21 7.16
C ASN A 263 -9.49 13.89 5.84
N GLU A 264 -8.16 13.99 5.58
CA GLU A 264 -7.64 14.57 4.33
C GLU A 264 -8.08 13.77 3.11
N LEU A 265 -8.03 12.45 3.18
CA LEU A 265 -8.53 11.57 2.13
C LEU A 265 -10.02 11.82 1.85
N MET A 266 -10.84 11.82 2.90
CA MET A 266 -12.30 11.94 2.72
C MET A 266 -12.72 13.33 2.28
N ASP A 267 -12.09 14.39 2.77
CA ASP A 267 -12.30 15.76 2.28
C ASP A 267 -12.08 15.84 0.77
N GLY A 268 -11.02 15.21 0.27
CA GLY A 268 -10.72 15.14 -1.16
C GLY A 268 -11.73 14.30 -1.94
N VAL A 269 -12.14 13.14 -1.42
CA VAL A 269 -13.16 12.29 -2.04
C VAL A 269 -14.48 13.05 -2.20
N TYR A 270 -14.94 13.71 -1.15
CA TYR A 270 -16.16 14.53 -1.18
C TYR A 270 -16.05 15.73 -2.11
N HIS A 271 -14.89 16.39 -2.13
CA HIS A 271 -14.64 17.52 -3.01
C HIS A 271 -14.77 17.11 -4.48
N TYR A 272 -14.10 16.06 -4.92
CA TYR A 272 -14.15 15.61 -6.31
C TYR A 272 -15.52 15.06 -6.70
N GLU A 273 -16.24 14.40 -5.79
CA GLU A 273 -17.61 13.97 -6.05
C GLU A 273 -18.51 15.17 -6.31
N LYS A 274 -18.44 16.21 -5.47
CA LYS A 274 -19.20 17.48 -5.63
C LYS A 274 -18.88 18.21 -6.92
N MET A 275 -17.63 18.10 -7.42
CA MET A 275 -17.22 18.69 -8.69
C MET A 275 -17.65 17.87 -9.91
N GLY A 276 -18.33 16.75 -9.76
CA GLY A 276 -18.65 15.84 -10.85
C GLY A 276 -17.42 15.08 -11.39
N MET A 277 -16.36 14.98 -10.62
CA MET A 277 -15.13 14.24 -10.91
C MET A 277 -14.99 12.98 -10.05
N GLY A 278 -16.08 12.49 -9.48
CA GLY A 278 -16.10 11.28 -8.68
C GLY A 278 -15.75 10.02 -9.49
N TYR A 279 -15.53 8.91 -8.79
CA TYR A 279 -15.10 7.64 -9.41
C TYR A 279 -16.00 7.20 -10.57
N ARG A 280 -17.31 7.43 -10.48
CA ARG A 280 -18.31 7.06 -11.50
C ARG A 280 -18.44 8.06 -12.65
N SER A 281 -17.85 9.23 -12.54
CA SER A 281 -18.04 10.34 -13.48
C SER A 281 -17.23 10.20 -14.77
N PHE A 282 -16.23 9.31 -14.81
CA PHE A 282 -15.36 9.16 -15.96
C PHE A 282 -15.87 8.06 -16.89
N GLY A 283 -16.10 8.39 -18.16
CA GLY A 283 -16.34 7.43 -19.23
C GLY A 283 -15.14 6.50 -19.45
N ARG A 284 -15.40 5.30 -19.94
CA ARG A 284 -14.38 4.25 -20.16
C ARG A 284 -14.31 3.87 -21.64
N GLU A 285 -14.33 4.85 -22.52
CA GLU A 285 -14.27 4.67 -23.98
C GLU A 285 -13.11 5.47 -24.58
N VAL A 286 -12.62 5.02 -25.72
CA VAL A 286 -11.69 5.80 -26.53
C VAL A 286 -12.49 6.85 -27.28
N LYS A 287 -12.20 8.13 -27.00
CA LYS A 287 -12.85 9.27 -27.63
C LYS A 287 -11.90 9.87 -28.65
N GLY A 288 -12.10 9.54 -29.94
CA GLY A 288 -11.30 10.09 -31.04
C GLY A 288 -11.56 11.59 -31.27
N ASP A 289 -12.74 12.06 -30.90
CA ASP A 289 -13.21 13.45 -31.02
C ASP A 289 -13.19 14.22 -29.68
N PHE A 290 -12.36 13.76 -28.73
CA PHE A 290 -12.28 14.36 -27.40
C PHE A 290 -11.98 15.87 -27.48
N GLN A 291 -12.87 16.67 -26.90
CA GLN A 291 -12.69 18.12 -26.79
C GLN A 291 -11.73 18.42 -25.63
N GLN A 292 -10.67 19.15 -25.94
CA GLN A 292 -9.71 19.58 -24.92
C GLN A 292 -10.39 20.49 -23.88
N PRO A 293 -10.26 20.18 -22.58
CA PRO A 293 -10.81 21.04 -21.54
C PRO A 293 -10.26 22.47 -21.62
N PRO A 294 -11.07 23.52 -21.38
CA PRO A 294 -10.68 24.93 -21.54
C PRO A 294 -9.41 25.34 -20.78
N PHE A 295 -9.13 24.70 -19.64
CA PHE A 295 -7.92 25.02 -18.86
C PHE A 295 -6.61 24.68 -19.59
N TYR A 296 -6.62 23.73 -20.55
CA TYR A 296 -5.42 23.47 -21.37
C TYR A 296 -5.04 24.67 -22.25
N GLU A 297 -6.01 25.33 -22.89
CA GLU A 297 -5.77 26.52 -23.68
C GLU A 297 -5.17 27.64 -22.82
N GLN A 298 -5.65 27.81 -21.60
CA GLN A 298 -5.12 28.76 -20.64
C GLN A 298 -3.65 28.46 -20.31
N TYR A 299 -3.28 27.22 -20.06
CA TYR A 299 -1.91 26.84 -19.78
C TYR A 299 -1.00 26.96 -20.99
N PHE A 300 -1.44 26.52 -22.18
CA PHE A 300 -0.68 26.71 -23.40
C PHE A 300 -0.33 28.17 -23.59
N LYS A 301 -1.32 29.07 -23.44
CA LYS A 301 -1.11 30.50 -23.52
C LYS A 301 -0.17 31.04 -22.44
N GLN A 302 -0.35 30.61 -21.20
CA GLN A 302 0.47 31.01 -20.05
C GLN A 302 1.94 30.61 -20.20
N TRP A 303 2.18 29.43 -20.78
CA TRP A 303 3.52 28.87 -20.96
C TRP A 303 4.14 29.22 -22.32
N GLY A 304 3.47 29.99 -23.16
CA GLY A 304 3.94 30.34 -24.50
C GLY A 304 4.06 29.13 -25.43
N LEU A 305 3.25 28.12 -25.25
CA LEU A 305 3.19 26.94 -26.08
C LEU A 305 2.15 27.13 -27.19
N ASP A 306 2.46 26.59 -28.38
CA ASP A 306 1.49 26.60 -29.48
C ASP A 306 0.31 25.69 -29.16
N THR A 307 -0.90 26.20 -29.24
CA THR A 307 -2.11 25.39 -29.15
C THR A 307 -2.16 24.46 -30.37
N PRO A 308 -2.33 23.13 -30.19
CA PRO A 308 -2.51 22.23 -31.32
C PRO A 308 -3.67 22.74 -32.18
N LYS A 309 -3.40 23.06 -33.44
CA LYS A 309 -4.46 23.44 -34.40
C LYS A 309 -5.34 22.20 -34.64
N LYS A 310 -6.64 22.39 -34.51
CA LYS A 310 -7.63 21.34 -34.86
C LYS A 310 -7.55 21.01 -36.36
#